data_2dad046cf76bba2e3dfd20644cfc5f88
#
_entry.id   2dad046cf76bba2e3dfd20644cfc5f88
#
_cell.length_a   1.000
_cell.length_b   1.000
_cell.length_c   1.000
_cell.angle_alpha   90.00
_cell.angle_beta   90.00
_cell.angle_gamma   90.00
#
_symmetry.space_group_name_H-M   'P 1'
#
loop_
_entity.id
_entity.type
_entity.pdbx_description
1 polymer ?
#
loop_
_entity_poly.entity_id
_entity_poly.type
_entity_poly.pdbx_seq_one_letter_code
_entity_poly.pdbx_strand_id
1 'polypeptide(L)'
;MNPKDIRNIAIIAHVDHGKTTLVDKLLQQSGTLDRKDIGSERIMDSNDQEKERGITILAKNTAIRWKDHKINIVDTPGHADFGGEVERVLSMVDSVLLLVDAVDGPMPQTRFVTEKAFEQGLNPILVINKIDRPGARPDWVLDQVFDLFDRLGGNDEQMDFPVIYASALNGVAGNELEDIKEDMAPLLDLVLKEVSPPDVDTEKPFQMQISALDSNSYVGVIGVGRITCGKLKPNDQVIVIDVKEDQRKGKILQVMSHDGLERVEVEEAEAGDIVCITGIENLYISDTLCDPEKVEALPPLSVDEPTVSMTFQVNDSPFAGQDGKFVTSRNIKERLEQELLSNVALRVEPGESSDKFKVSGRGELHLSVLIESMRRDGFELGVSKPEVIQKEVDGEIHEPFEQIVIDLEEEHQGSIMEEMGLRKAELKNMQPDGKGRIKLEFIAPSRGMIGFRSHFLTLTSGSGILTSVFDHYGPAKKGEVTNRQNGVLVSMTSGKTLSYSLFNLQNRGKLFVGHGLDIYKGQIVGLHSRDNDLPVNPTKAKQLTNVRASGTDENLILTHHIEHSIEQALEFIEDDELVEVTPSAIRLRKKSFTF
;
A
#
# COMPACT_ATOMS: atom_id res chain seq x y z
N MET A 1 21.37 26.37 3.50
CA MET A 1 21.25 26.58 2.03
C MET A 1 20.16 27.62 1.82
N ASN A 2 20.33 28.56 0.90
CA ASN A 2 19.32 29.61 0.75
C ASN A 2 17.99 29.00 0.25
N PRO A 3 16.83 29.33 0.81
CA PRO A 3 15.53 28.83 0.34
C PRO A 3 15.29 29.00 -1.18
N LYS A 4 15.85 30.05 -1.77
CA LYS A 4 15.76 30.29 -3.22
C LYS A 4 16.41 29.19 -4.07
N ASP A 5 17.37 28.46 -3.52
CA ASP A 5 18.11 27.41 -4.19
C ASP A 5 17.53 26.02 -3.90
N ILE A 6 16.37 25.94 -3.19
CA ILE A 6 15.67 24.70 -2.85
C ILE A 6 14.46 24.52 -3.77
N ARG A 7 14.19 23.27 -4.17
CA ARG A 7 12.96 22.83 -4.81
C ARG A 7 12.46 21.58 -4.09
N ASN A 8 11.21 21.55 -3.67
CA ASN A 8 10.59 20.41 -3.02
C ASN A 8 9.52 19.83 -3.94
N ILE A 9 9.73 18.61 -4.40
CA ILE A 9 8.79 17.92 -5.28
C ILE A 9 8.41 16.56 -4.74
N ALA A 10 7.16 16.15 -4.96
CA ALA A 10 6.74 14.77 -4.80
C ALA A 10 6.57 14.11 -6.17
N ILE A 11 6.91 12.84 -6.28
CA ILE A 11 6.63 12.05 -7.48
C ILE A 11 5.43 11.18 -7.19
N ILE A 12 4.34 11.44 -7.91
CA ILE A 12 3.07 10.75 -7.81
C ILE A 12 2.78 9.97 -9.09
N ALA A 13 2.31 8.74 -8.95
CA ALA A 13 2.06 7.86 -10.10
C ALA A 13 1.11 6.73 -9.73
N HIS A 14 0.45 6.16 -10.73
CA HIS A 14 -0.12 4.83 -10.60
C HIS A 14 0.98 3.76 -10.46
N VAL A 15 0.65 2.63 -9.83
CA VAL A 15 1.54 1.45 -9.77
C VAL A 15 1.96 1.07 -11.18
N ASP A 16 3.21 0.65 -11.34
CA ASP A 16 3.84 0.26 -12.62
C ASP A 16 3.99 1.35 -13.69
N HIS A 17 3.66 2.61 -13.44
CA HIS A 17 3.93 3.71 -14.37
C HIS A 17 5.41 4.10 -14.47
N GLY A 18 6.29 3.47 -13.66
CA GLY A 18 7.75 3.63 -13.73
C GLY A 18 8.33 4.65 -12.76
N LYS A 19 7.64 4.95 -11.65
CA LYS A 19 8.05 5.92 -10.64
C LYS A 19 9.44 5.61 -10.05
N THR A 20 9.63 4.43 -9.48
CA THR A 20 10.92 4.00 -8.90
C THR A 20 12.05 4.05 -9.94
N THR A 21 11.78 3.61 -11.17
CA THR A 21 12.75 3.66 -12.27
C THR A 21 13.14 5.10 -12.61
N LEU A 22 12.17 6.04 -12.60
CA LEU A 22 12.45 7.46 -12.84
C LEU A 22 13.36 8.03 -11.75
N VAL A 23 13.02 7.81 -10.48
CA VAL A 23 13.82 8.29 -9.33
C VAL A 23 15.25 7.75 -9.40
N ASP A 24 15.40 6.45 -9.66
CA ASP A 24 16.72 5.81 -9.82
C ASP A 24 17.56 6.50 -10.93
N LYS A 25 16.94 6.82 -12.06
CA LYS A 25 17.63 7.49 -13.17
C LYS A 25 17.99 8.93 -12.82
N LEU A 26 17.12 9.68 -12.15
CA LEU A 26 17.44 11.03 -11.69
C LEU A 26 18.61 11.02 -10.70
N LEU A 27 18.63 10.09 -9.75
CA LEU A 27 19.74 9.92 -8.82
C LEU A 27 21.06 9.55 -9.52
N GLN A 28 21.00 8.62 -10.50
CA GLN A 28 22.17 8.20 -11.25
C GLN A 28 22.76 9.34 -12.09
N GLN A 29 21.93 10.11 -12.78
CA GLN A 29 22.37 11.13 -13.73
C GLN A 29 22.68 12.48 -13.08
N SER A 30 22.15 12.77 -11.89
CA SER A 30 22.55 13.96 -11.12
C SER A 30 23.96 13.88 -10.55
N GLY A 31 24.62 12.71 -10.63
CA GLY A 31 25.95 12.49 -10.07
C GLY A 31 25.99 12.42 -8.54
N THR A 32 24.84 12.25 -7.90
CA THR A 32 24.71 12.24 -6.44
C THR A 32 24.99 10.87 -5.83
N LEU A 33 24.93 9.79 -6.64
CA LEU A 33 25.20 8.42 -6.17
C LEU A 33 26.68 8.09 -6.14
N ASP A 34 27.10 7.37 -5.10
CA ASP A 34 28.43 6.79 -5.02
C ASP A 34 28.64 5.72 -6.11
N ARG A 35 29.90 5.56 -6.55
CA ARG A 35 30.29 4.57 -7.59
C ARG A 35 29.90 3.12 -7.26
N LYS A 36 29.61 2.81 -6.00
CA LYS A 36 29.22 1.45 -5.56
C LYS A 36 27.76 1.12 -5.84
N ASP A 37 26.90 2.14 -5.91
CA ASP A 37 25.45 1.99 -6.09
C ASP A 37 25.02 2.17 -7.54
N ILE A 38 25.96 2.54 -8.41
CA ILE A 38 25.74 2.68 -9.85
C ILE A 38 25.50 1.27 -10.44
N GLY A 39 24.26 0.98 -10.84
CA GLY A 39 23.87 -0.27 -11.50
C GLY A 39 22.98 -1.20 -10.66
N SER A 40 22.64 -0.85 -9.42
CA SER A 40 21.57 -1.51 -8.69
C SER A 40 20.20 -0.99 -9.16
N GLU A 41 19.27 -1.88 -9.41
CA GLU A 41 17.87 -1.55 -9.71
C GLU A 41 17.09 -1.37 -8.40
N ARG A 42 16.10 -0.44 -8.39
CA ARG A 42 15.22 -0.15 -7.25
C ARG A 42 15.98 0.24 -5.99
N ILE A 43 16.90 1.18 -6.13
CA ILE A 43 17.76 1.67 -5.04
C ILE A 43 16.91 2.24 -3.87
N MET A 44 15.79 2.87 -4.18
CA MET A 44 14.86 3.43 -3.20
C MET A 44 14.07 2.36 -2.42
N ASP A 45 13.78 1.20 -3.01
CA ASP A 45 12.98 0.15 -2.37
C ASP A 45 13.86 -0.65 -1.38
N SER A 46 14.00 -0.14 -0.15
CA SER A 46 14.84 -0.75 0.89
C SER A 46 14.12 -1.85 1.69
N ASN A 47 12.78 -1.84 1.72
CA ASN A 47 11.97 -2.80 2.44
C ASN A 47 11.77 -4.09 1.61
N ASP A 48 11.98 -5.26 2.24
CA ASP A 48 11.81 -6.55 1.57
C ASP A 48 10.39 -6.75 1.02
N GLN A 49 9.36 -6.26 1.73
CA GLN A 49 7.98 -6.34 1.27
C GLN A 49 7.73 -5.47 0.01
N GLU A 50 8.37 -4.32 -0.09
CA GLU A 50 8.30 -3.47 -1.29
C GLU A 50 8.94 -4.15 -2.50
N LYS A 51 10.12 -4.77 -2.31
CA LYS A 51 10.82 -5.52 -3.35
C LYS A 51 10.04 -6.74 -3.83
N GLU A 52 9.49 -7.52 -2.90
CA GLU A 52 8.71 -8.71 -3.21
C GLU A 52 7.41 -8.40 -3.95
N ARG A 53 6.74 -7.30 -3.56
CA ARG A 53 5.44 -6.89 -4.13
C ARG A 53 5.58 -5.97 -5.34
N GLY A 54 6.75 -5.36 -5.52
CA GLY A 54 7.01 -4.40 -6.59
C GLY A 54 6.31 -3.05 -6.41
N ILE A 55 5.89 -2.69 -5.19
CA ILE A 55 5.19 -1.44 -4.88
C ILE A 55 5.90 -0.66 -3.78
N THR A 56 5.86 0.66 -3.84
CA THR A 56 6.28 1.52 -2.73
C THR A 56 5.19 1.54 -1.66
N ILE A 57 5.53 1.21 -0.42
CA ILE A 57 4.63 1.18 0.74
C ILE A 57 4.80 2.44 1.59
N LEU A 58 6.05 2.79 1.89
CA LEU A 58 6.39 3.96 2.70
C LEU A 58 6.98 5.05 1.82
N ALA A 59 6.60 6.28 2.08
CA ALA A 59 7.20 7.43 1.44
C ALA A 59 8.67 7.56 1.84
N LYS A 60 9.52 7.92 0.89
CA LYS A 60 10.96 8.10 1.09
C LYS A 60 11.41 9.45 0.59
N ASN A 61 12.31 10.04 1.35
CA ASN A 61 12.91 11.32 1.01
C ASN A 61 14.32 11.10 0.47
N THR A 62 14.62 11.80 -0.60
CA THR A 62 15.96 11.90 -1.17
C THR A 62 16.21 13.32 -1.66
N ALA A 63 17.45 13.68 -1.91
CA ALA A 63 17.77 14.97 -2.48
C ALA A 63 18.85 14.82 -3.55
N ILE A 64 18.71 15.54 -4.62
CA ILE A 64 19.71 15.63 -5.68
C ILE A 64 20.21 17.06 -5.82
N ARG A 65 21.45 17.21 -6.28
CA ARG A 65 22.01 18.49 -6.66
C ARG A 65 22.00 18.62 -8.17
N TRP A 66 21.36 19.67 -8.64
CA TRP A 66 21.34 19.98 -10.06
C TRP A 66 21.73 21.44 -10.27
N LYS A 67 22.82 21.67 -10.98
CA LYS A 67 23.45 22.99 -11.05
C LYS A 67 23.71 23.49 -9.62
N ASP A 68 23.33 24.70 -9.27
CA ASP A 68 23.51 25.26 -7.93
C ASP A 68 22.32 25.08 -7.00
N HIS A 69 21.35 24.19 -7.37
CA HIS A 69 20.12 23.96 -6.63
C HIS A 69 20.09 22.58 -5.97
N LYS A 70 19.38 22.52 -4.85
CA LYS A 70 19.02 21.29 -4.18
C LYS A 70 17.56 20.97 -4.52
N ILE A 71 17.30 19.80 -5.06
CA ILE A 71 15.95 19.30 -5.33
C ILE A 71 15.68 18.17 -4.34
N ASN A 72 14.82 18.43 -3.37
CA ASN A 72 14.27 17.40 -2.49
C ASN A 72 13.17 16.65 -3.25
N ILE A 73 13.29 15.35 -3.28
CA ILE A 73 12.34 14.45 -3.94
C ILE A 73 11.70 13.56 -2.88
N VAL A 74 10.38 13.62 -2.78
CA VAL A 74 9.60 12.72 -1.95
C VAL A 74 8.96 11.68 -2.85
N ASP A 75 9.41 10.43 -2.71
CA ASP A 75 8.82 9.28 -3.39
C ASP A 75 7.59 8.83 -2.63
N THR A 76 6.40 8.86 -3.26
CA THR A 76 5.13 8.55 -2.62
C THR A 76 4.68 7.13 -2.94
N PRO A 77 3.94 6.45 -2.04
CA PRO A 77 3.23 5.23 -2.40
C PRO A 77 2.28 5.46 -3.58
N GLY A 78 2.24 4.50 -4.51
CA GLY A 78 1.32 4.57 -5.66
C GLY A 78 -0.04 3.96 -5.37
N HIS A 79 -0.20 3.13 -4.33
CA HIS A 79 -1.43 2.43 -4.02
C HIS A 79 -2.32 3.24 -3.07
N ALA A 80 -3.63 3.31 -3.36
CA ALA A 80 -4.59 4.10 -2.58
C ALA A 80 -4.71 3.68 -1.12
N ASP A 81 -4.46 2.40 -0.79
CA ASP A 81 -4.47 1.90 0.58
C ASP A 81 -3.42 2.60 1.47
N PHE A 82 -2.39 3.19 0.86
CA PHE A 82 -1.37 3.99 1.54
C PHE A 82 -1.60 5.50 1.37
N GLY A 83 -2.82 5.91 1.04
CA GLY A 83 -3.19 7.30 0.83
C GLY A 83 -2.87 8.23 1.99
N GLY A 84 -2.92 7.74 3.24
CA GLY A 84 -2.51 8.50 4.41
C GLY A 84 -1.04 8.92 4.39
N GLU A 85 -0.15 8.10 3.80
CA GLU A 85 1.24 8.48 3.55
C GLU A 85 1.32 9.59 2.49
N VAL A 86 0.57 9.46 1.40
CA VAL A 86 0.54 10.46 0.32
C VAL A 86 0.08 11.82 0.85
N GLU A 87 -1.03 11.87 1.58
CA GLU A 87 -1.59 13.11 2.14
C GLU A 87 -0.58 13.86 3.02
N ARG A 88 0.14 13.13 3.87
CA ARG A 88 1.14 13.72 4.78
C ARG A 88 2.36 14.27 4.05
N VAL A 89 2.88 13.53 3.08
CA VAL A 89 4.12 13.95 2.39
C VAL A 89 3.88 15.07 1.40
N LEU A 90 2.67 15.18 0.83
CA LEU A 90 2.31 16.30 -0.03
C LEU A 90 2.36 17.64 0.72
N SER A 91 2.17 17.66 2.05
CA SER A 91 2.33 18.89 2.85
C SER A 91 3.77 19.43 2.91
N MET A 92 4.76 18.61 2.55
CA MET A 92 6.18 19.00 2.59
C MET A 92 6.68 19.58 1.27
N VAL A 93 5.92 19.51 0.18
CA VAL A 93 6.39 19.85 -1.16
C VAL A 93 5.72 21.10 -1.72
N ASP A 94 6.30 21.65 -2.78
CA ASP A 94 5.81 22.86 -3.44
C ASP A 94 5.18 22.54 -4.82
N SER A 95 5.44 21.35 -5.38
CA SER A 95 4.90 20.88 -6.65
C SER A 95 4.93 19.35 -6.73
N VAL A 96 4.24 18.78 -7.70
CA VAL A 96 4.21 17.34 -7.95
C VAL A 96 4.62 17.00 -9.39
N LEU A 97 5.42 15.95 -9.55
CA LEU A 97 5.63 15.31 -10.85
C LEU A 97 4.58 14.22 -10.99
N LEU A 98 3.60 14.44 -11.85
CA LEU A 98 2.57 13.44 -12.17
C LEU A 98 3.07 12.56 -13.31
N LEU A 99 3.41 11.32 -12.99
CA LEU A 99 3.92 10.35 -13.95
C LEU A 99 2.78 9.50 -14.52
N VAL A 100 2.61 9.55 -15.84
CA VAL A 100 1.57 8.81 -16.54
C VAL A 100 2.19 7.97 -17.66
N ASP A 101 1.77 6.70 -17.77
CA ASP A 101 2.21 5.79 -18.84
C ASP A 101 1.62 6.22 -20.19
N ALA A 102 2.47 6.29 -21.22
CA ALA A 102 2.08 6.72 -22.57
C ALA A 102 1.10 5.76 -23.29
N VAL A 103 0.94 4.54 -22.80
CA VAL A 103 0.03 3.52 -23.34
C VAL A 103 -1.28 3.48 -22.56
N ASP A 104 -1.16 3.39 -21.22
CA ASP A 104 -2.30 3.12 -20.32
C ASP A 104 -3.08 4.40 -20.01
N GLY A 105 -2.41 5.57 -20.03
CA GLY A 105 -3.00 6.85 -19.65
C GLY A 105 -3.27 6.97 -18.15
N PRO A 106 -4.08 7.97 -17.73
CA PRO A 106 -4.43 8.14 -16.31
C PRO A 106 -5.30 6.98 -15.82
N MET A 107 -4.94 6.42 -14.68
CA MET A 107 -5.59 5.30 -14.01
C MET A 107 -6.27 5.77 -12.70
N PRO A 108 -7.13 4.97 -12.04
CA PRO A 108 -7.84 5.41 -10.83
C PRO A 108 -6.93 5.96 -9.73
N GLN A 109 -5.77 5.35 -9.51
CA GLN A 109 -4.81 5.86 -8.52
C GLN A 109 -4.19 7.19 -8.95
N THR A 110 -4.02 7.43 -10.26
CA THR A 110 -3.60 8.74 -10.78
C THR A 110 -4.61 9.81 -10.38
N ARG A 111 -5.93 9.52 -10.53
CA ARG A 111 -7.00 10.42 -10.10
C ARG A 111 -6.90 10.74 -8.61
N PHE A 112 -6.80 9.70 -7.75
CA PHE A 112 -6.74 9.86 -6.30
C PHE A 112 -5.55 10.74 -5.87
N VAL A 113 -4.33 10.44 -6.33
CA VAL A 113 -3.14 11.19 -5.91
C VAL A 113 -3.15 12.63 -6.46
N THR A 114 -3.73 12.85 -7.65
CA THR A 114 -3.90 14.20 -8.22
C THR A 114 -4.92 15.02 -7.45
N GLU A 115 -6.06 14.40 -7.06
CA GLU A 115 -7.08 15.05 -6.22
C GLU A 115 -6.47 15.53 -4.91
N LYS A 116 -5.70 14.69 -4.23
CA LYS A 116 -5.00 15.06 -2.98
C LYS A 116 -3.96 16.16 -3.18
N ALA A 117 -3.27 16.17 -4.30
CA ALA A 117 -2.35 17.26 -4.64
C ALA A 117 -3.10 18.60 -4.89
N PHE A 118 -4.23 18.55 -5.57
CA PHE A 118 -5.06 19.74 -5.85
C PHE A 118 -5.71 20.31 -4.60
N GLU A 119 -6.20 19.44 -3.67
CA GLU A 119 -6.72 19.87 -2.38
C GLU A 119 -5.69 20.67 -1.57
N GLN A 120 -4.41 20.40 -1.75
CA GLN A 120 -3.29 21.12 -1.11
C GLN A 120 -2.78 22.32 -1.95
N GLY A 121 -3.43 22.60 -3.08
CA GLY A 121 -3.05 23.72 -3.95
C GLY A 121 -1.75 23.53 -4.71
N LEU A 122 -1.27 22.29 -4.87
CA LEU A 122 -0.03 21.99 -5.59
C LEU A 122 -0.24 22.04 -7.10
N ASN A 123 0.75 22.59 -7.82
CA ASN A 123 0.74 22.63 -9.28
C ASN A 123 1.49 21.41 -9.84
N PRO A 124 0.90 20.67 -10.80
CA PRO A 124 1.50 19.49 -11.36
C PRO A 124 2.44 19.81 -12.53
N ILE A 125 3.48 19.00 -12.70
CA ILE A 125 4.24 18.84 -13.95
C ILE A 125 3.90 17.46 -14.48
N LEU A 126 3.36 17.36 -15.69
CA LEU A 126 3.03 16.09 -16.32
C LEU A 126 4.25 15.46 -16.97
N VAL A 127 4.60 14.24 -16.53
CA VAL A 127 5.64 13.42 -17.14
C VAL A 127 4.98 12.25 -17.86
N ILE A 128 4.91 12.30 -19.19
CA ILE A 128 4.41 11.19 -20.03
C ILE A 128 5.57 10.21 -20.23
N ASN A 129 5.51 9.11 -19.50
CA ASN A 129 6.58 8.10 -19.44
C ASN A 129 6.33 6.91 -20.36
N LYS A 130 7.38 6.14 -20.61
CA LYS A 130 7.36 4.94 -21.47
C LYS A 130 6.99 5.22 -22.92
N ILE A 131 7.42 6.37 -23.45
CA ILE A 131 7.20 6.75 -24.85
C ILE A 131 7.85 5.77 -25.83
N ASP A 132 8.79 4.95 -25.36
CA ASP A 132 9.48 3.87 -26.11
C ASP A 132 8.62 2.62 -26.29
N ARG A 133 7.50 2.46 -25.58
CA ARG A 133 6.64 1.28 -25.68
C ARG A 133 5.89 1.23 -27.02
N PRO A 134 5.76 0.04 -27.63
CA PRO A 134 4.85 -0.15 -28.75
C PRO A 134 3.41 0.21 -28.35
N GLY A 135 2.78 1.10 -29.11
CA GLY A 135 1.43 1.55 -28.84
C GLY A 135 1.33 2.80 -27.96
N ALA A 136 2.45 3.45 -27.62
CA ALA A 136 2.45 4.75 -26.98
C ALA A 136 1.61 5.79 -27.75
N ARG A 137 0.78 6.56 -27.03
CA ARG A 137 -0.15 7.57 -27.57
C ARG A 137 -0.06 8.84 -26.73
N PRO A 138 1.06 9.56 -26.74
CA PRO A 138 1.28 10.70 -25.86
C PRO A 138 0.21 11.80 -25.99
N ASP A 139 -0.23 12.13 -27.21
CA ASP A 139 -1.27 13.15 -27.44
C ASP A 139 -2.61 12.75 -26.80
N TRP A 140 -3.00 11.47 -26.96
CA TRP A 140 -4.21 10.96 -26.32
C TRP A 140 -4.10 10.99 -24.79
N VAL A 141 -2.92 10.67 -24.23
CA VAL A 141 -2.69 10.74 -22.78
C VAL A 141 -2.81 12.17 -22.29
N LEU A 142 -2.27 13.12 -23.03
CA LEU A 142 -2.39 14.55 -22.71
C LEU A 142 -3.85 14.99 -22.63
N ASP A 143 -4.67 14.64 -23.63
CA ASP A 143 -6.11 14.92 -23.63
C ASP A 143 -6.82 14.31 -22.43
N GLN A 144 -6.50 13.05 -22.09
CA GLN A 144 -7.10 12.35 -20.95
C GLN A 144 -6.70 12.98 -19.59
N VAL A 145 -5.47 13.46 -19.46
CA VAL A 145 -5.02 14.16 -18.25
C VAL A 145 -5.69 15.52 -18.13
N PHE A 146 -5.82 16.24 -19.24
CA PHE A 146 -6.56 17.51 -19.26
C PHE A 146 -8.02 17.32 -18.81
N ASP A 147 -8.72 16.33 -19.37
CA ASP A 147 -10.07 15.96 -18.95
C ASP A 147 -10.15 15.56 -17.46
N LEU A 148 -9.13 14.88 -16.97
CA LEU A 148 -9.04 14.50 -15.55
C LEU A 148 -8.94 15.74 -14.66
N PHE A 149 -8.05 16.67 -15.00
CA PHE A 149 -7.83 17.90 -14.21
C PHE A 149 -9.07 18.81 -14.20
N ASP A 150 -9.76 18.93 -15.33
CA ASP A 150 -11.03 19.65 -15.42
C ASP A 150 -12.10 19.02 -14.51
N ARG A 151 -12.25 17.70 -14.54
CA ARG A 151 -13.18 16.96 -13.66
C ARG A 151 -12.86 17.07 -12.18
N LEU A 152 -11.59 17.23 -11.83
CA LEU A 152 -11.14 17.44 -10.46
C LEU A 152 -11.27 18.91 -10.01
N GLY A 153 -11.72 19.79 -10.89
CA GLY A 153 -11.90 21.20 -10.61
C GLY A 153 -10.58 21.96 -10.47
N GLY A 154 -9.58 21.58 -11.26
CA GLY A 154 -8.30 22.28 -11.33
C GLY A 154 -8.48 23.78 -11.60
N ASN A 155 -7.73 24.63 -10.90
CA ASN A 155 -7.72 26.07 -11.14
C ASN A 155 -6.90 26.42 -12.41
N ASP A 156 -6.91 27.68 -12.82
CA ASP A 156 -6.24 28.13 -14.06
C ASP A 156 -4.75 27.79 -14.09
N GLU A 157 -4.04 27.87 -12.93
CA GLU A 157 -2.63 27.54 -12.83
C GLU A 157 -2.39 26.01 -12.94
N GLN A 158 -3.27 25.22 -12.35
CA GLN A 158 -3.23 23.76 -12.43
C GLN A 158 -3.59 23.23 -13.81
N MET A 159 -4.42 23.98 -14.57
CA MET A 159 -4.78 23.64 -15.95
C MET A 159 -3.72 24.06 -16.97
N ASP A 160 -2.85 25.03 -16.65
CA ASP A 160 -1.71 25.44 -17.49
C ASP A 160 -0.43 24.66 -17.10
N PHE A 161 -0.54 23.35 -17.02
CA PHE A 161 0.54 22.48 -16.54
C PHE A 161 1.61 22.24 -17.60
N PRO A 162 2.90 22.27 -17.21
CA PRO A 162 4.00 21.90 -18.11
C PRO A 162 3.99 20.38 -18.38
N VAL A 163 4.41 20.02 -19.59
CA VAL A 163 4.48 18.63 -20.06
C VAL A 163 5.89 18.28 -20.46
N ILE A 164 6.34 17.07 -20.12
CA ILE A 164 7.60 16.49 -20.59
C ILE A 164 7.42 15.03 -20.96
N TYR A 165 8.12 14.61 -22.01
CA TYR A 165 8.10 13.24 -22.51
C TYR A 165 9.35 12.49 -22.04
N ALA A 166 9.18 11.27 -21.55
CA ALA A 166 10.28 10.52 -20.98
C ALA A 166 10.22 9.01 -21.26
N SER A 167 11.38 8.39 -21.27
CA SER A 167 11.55 6.96 -21.07
C SER A 167 12.46 6.75 -19.86
N ALA A 168 11.87 6.54 -18.70
CA ALA A 168 12.62 6.28 -17.47
C ALA A 168 13.53 5.06 -17.60
N LEU A 169 13.09 4.01 -18.30
CA LEU A 169 13.90 2.81 -18.55
C LEU A 169 15.20 3.14 -19.28
N ASN A 170 15.11 3.96 -20.34
CA ASN A 170 16.26 4.36 -21.15
C ASN A 170 17.02 5.55 -20.53
N GLY A 171 16.45 6.24 -19.56
CA GLY A 171 17.05 7.40 -18.88
C GLY A 171 17.09 8.64 -19.76
N VAL A 172 16.05 8.88 -20.58
CA VAL A 172 15.97 9.97 -21.56
C VAL A 172 14.70 10.80 -21.39
N ALA A 173 14.78 12.09 -21.68
CA ALA A 173 13.62 13.00 -21.64
C ALA A 173 13.74 14.12 -22.68
N GLY A 174 12.62 14.76 -23.00
CA GLY A 174 12.55 15.92 -23.90
C GLY A 174 11.25 16.69 -23.76
N ASN A 175 11.30 17.99 -24.07
CA ASN A 175 10.11 18.85 -24.04
C ASN A 175 9.16 18.58 -25.22
N GLU A 176 9.69 18.04 -26.31
CA GLU A 176 8.96 17.67 -27.52
C GLU A 176 9.31 16.22 -27.90
N LEU A 177 8.38 15.51 -28.54
CA LEU A 177 8.59 14.12 -28.96
C LEU A 177 9.71 13.97 -30.00
N GLU A 178 9.92 15.00 -30.82
CA GLU A 178 10.95 15.04 -31.85
C GLU A 178 12.33 15.44 -31.30
N ASP A 179 12.41 15.95 -30.06
CA ASP A 179 13.65 16.44 -29.46
C ASP A 179 13.96 15.75 -28.12
N ILE A 180 13.82 14.44 -28.08
CA ILE A 180 14.22 13.63 -26.90
C ILE A 180 15.75 13.64 -26.80
N LYS A 181 16.26 14.08 -25.65
CA LYS A 181 17.69 14.12 -25.35
C LYS A 181 18.20 12.74 -24.90
N GLU A 182 19.52 12.58 -24.81
CA GLU A 182 20.15 11.33 -24.41
C GLU A 182 20.22 11.15 -22.88
N ASP A 183 19.65 12.09 -22.11
CA ASP A 183 19.64 12.10 -20.65
C ASP A 183 18.32 12.70 -20.08
N MET A 184 18.24 12.76 -18.74
CA MET A 184 17.12 13.35 -17.99
C MET A 184 17.31 14.85 -17.69
N ALA A 185 18.35 15.49 -18.18
CA ALA A 185 18.60 16.92 -17.94
C ALA A 185 17.39 17.81 -18.29
N PRO A 186 16.64 17.58 -19.39
CA PRO A 186 15.45 18.39 -19.70
C PRO A 186 14.40 18.37 -18.58
N LEU A 187 14.19 17.22 -17.92
CA LEU A 187 13.25 17.12 -16.79
C LEU A 187 13.74 17.91 -15.58
N LEU A 188 15.03 17.80 -15.23
CA LEU A 188 15.62 18.53 -14.11
C LEU A 188 15.61 20.04 -14.36
N ASP A 189 15.89 20.46 -15.59
CA ASP A 189 15.83 21.87 -15.99
C ASP A 189 14.41 22.41 -15.96
N LEU A 190 13.42 21.61 -16.37
CA LEU A 190 11.99 21.95 -16.28
C LEU A 190 11.56 22.13 -14.82
N VAL A 191 11.99 21.23 -13.92
CA VAL A 191 11.72 21.36 -12.48
C VAL A 191 12.29 22.68 -11.93
N LEU A 192 13.53 23.04 -12.26
CA LEU A 192 14.12 24.31 -11.81
C LEU A 192 13.38 25.54 -12.35
N LYS A 193 12.82 25.44 -13.55
CA LYS A 193 12.12 26.56 -14.20
C LYS A 193 10.70 26.73 -13.65
N GLU A 194 9.94 25.64 -13.50
CA GLU A 194 8.51 25.69 -13.23
C GLU A 194 8.16 25.57 -11.74
N VAL A 195 8.98 24.86 -10.95
CA VAL A 195 8.73 24.74 -9.51
C VAL A 195 9.25 26.00 -8.81
N SER A 196 8.35 26.71 -8.16
CA SER A 196 8.71 27.88 -7.34
C SER A 196 9.57 27.48 -6.14
N PRO A 197 10.54 28.32 -5.73
CA PRO A 197 11.21 28.11 -4.44
C PRO A 197 10.20 28.20 -3.29
N PRO A 198 10.49 27.56 -2.13
CA PRO A 198 9.65 27.67 -0.95
C PRO A 198 9.37 29.12 -0.55
N ASP A 199 8.09 29.46 -0.37
CA ASP A 199 7.68 30.77 0.16
C ASP A 199 7.72 30.75 1.70
N VAL A 200 8.89 31.09 2.24
CA VAL A 200 9.21 30.95 3.66
C VAL A 200 9.98 32.15 4.19
N ASP A 201 9.91 32.36 5.50
CA ASP A 201 10.61 33.44 6.20
C ASP A 201 11.65 32.86 7.16
N THR A 202 12.92 33.03 6.84
CA THR A 202 14.07 32.55 7.64
C THR A 202 14.36 33.39 8.87
N GLU A 203 13.79 34.62 8.97
CA GLU A 203 14.03 35.54 10.08
C GLU A 203 12.99 35.39 11.20
N LYS A 204 11.91 34.67 10.94
CA LYS A 204 10.92 34.33 11.98
C LYS A 204 11.45 33.29 12.95
N PRO A 205 10.87 33.19 14.16
CA PRO A 205 11.15 32.09 15.07
C PRO A 205 10.92 30.72 14.41
N PHE A 206 11.71 29.73 14.80
CA PHE A 206 11.64 28.38 14.26
C PHE A 206 10.27 27.72 14.44
N GLN A 207 9.79 27.09 13.39
CA GLN A 207 8.59 26.24 13.40
C GLN A 207 8.72 25.14 12.35
N MET A 208 8.34 23.93 12.74
CA MET A 208 8.37 22.72 11.89
C MET A 208 7.26 21.77 12.32
N GLN A 209 6.62 21.10 11.38
CA GLN A 209 5.68 20.00 11.65
C GLN A 209 6.26 18.66 11.28
N ILE A 210 6.00 17.64 12.10
CA ILE A 210 6.42 16.27 11.84
C ILE A 210 5.42 15.60 10.89
N SER A 211 5.89 15.29 9.69
CA SER A 211 5.08 14.64 8.64
C SER A 211 5.34 13.14 8.53
N ALA A 212 6.52 12.66 8.94
CA ALA A 212 6.86 11.24 8.97
C ALA A 212 7.75 10.91 10.15
N LEU A 213 7.72 9.65 10.57
CA LEU A 213 8.60 9.11 11.61
C LEU A 213 9.37 7.93 11.05
N ASP A 214 10.64 7.85 11.46
CA ASP A 214 11.51 6.71 11.21
C ASP A 214 12.19 6.32 12.54
N SER A 215 12.84 5.21 12.58
CA SER A 215 13.53 4.74 13.78
C SER A 215 14.85 4.07 13.44
N ASN A 216 15.83 4.32 14.28
CA ASN A 216 17.13 3.67 14.19
C ASN A 216 17.52 3.16 15.60
N SER A 217 18.06 1.94 15.68
CA SER A 217 18.47 1.32 16.95
C SER A 217 19.51 2.12 17.73
N TYR A 218 20.25 3.01 17.07
CA TYR A 218 21.32 3.83 17.69
C TYR A 218 20.84 5.20 18.15
N VAL A 219 19.99 5.86 17.34
CA VAL A 219 19.56 7.24 17.60
C VAL A 219 18.10 7.35 18.08
N GLY A 220 17.38 6.23 18.09
CA GLY A 220 15.98 6.19 18.48
C GLY A 220 15.04 6.69 17.41
N VAL A 221 14.02 7.45 17.81
CA VAL A 221 13.01 8.02 16.89
C VAL A 221 13.61 9.18 16.11
N ILE A 222 13.37 9.18 14.80
CA ILE A 222 13.75 10.23 13.86
C ILE A 222 12.49 10.88 13.33
N GLY A 223 12.31 12.17 13.61
CA GLY A 223 11.23 12.97 13.03
C GLY A 223 11.64 13.56 11.69
N VAL A 224 10.77 13.44 10.70
CA VAL A 224 10.98 14.02 9.36
C VAL A 224 9.89 15.06 9.10
N GLY A 225 10.30 16.22 8.58
CA GLY A 225 9.37 17.26 8.23
C GLY A 225 10.04 18.43 7.53
N ARG A 226 9.22 19.37 7.06
CA ARG A 226 9.68 20.61 6.45
C ARG A 226 9.73 21.72 7.49
N ILE A 227 10.81 22.49 7.52
CA ILE A 227 10.90 23.71 8.31
C ILE A 227 10.01 24.77 7.65
N THR A 228 8.98 25.24 8.34
CA THR A 228 8.03 26.24 7.81
C THR A 228 8.53 27.66 7.96
N CYS A 229 9.24 27.96 9.04
CA CYS A 229 9.92 29.24 9.20
C CYS A 229 11.14 29.13 10.14
N GLY A 230 12.00 30.13 10.10
CA GLY A 230 13.17 30.24 10.95
C GLY A 230 14.33 29.31 10.55
N LYS A 231 15.15 28.99 11.54
CA LYS A 231 16.34 28.16 11.40
C LYS A 231 16.44 27.18 12.56
N LEU A 232 17.08 26.06 12.34
CA LEU A 232 17.27 25.00 13.33
C LEU A 232 18.72 24.55 13.39
N LYS A 233 19.26 24.41 14.60
CA LYS A 233 20.60 23.90 14.86
C LYS A 233 20.58 22.70 15.82
N PRO A 234 21.61 21.85 15.77
CA PRO A 234 21.83 20.86 16.82
C PRO A 234 21.96 21.54 18.20
N ASN A 235 21.38 20.90 19.21
CA ASN A 235 21.27 21.37 20.59
C ASN A 235 20.26 22.48 20.88
N ASP A 236 19.49 22.95 19.90
CA ASP A 236 18.40 23.89 20.12
C ASP A 236 17.34 23.30 21.06
N GLN A 237 16.79 24.19 21.93
CA GLN A 237 15.65 23.88 22.76
C GLN A 237 14.38 24.21 21.99
N VAL A 238 13.43 23.30 21.99
CA VAL A 238 12.15 23.49 21.30
C VAL A 238 10.97 23.15 22.22
N ILE A 239 9.82 23.73 21.94
CA ILE A 239 8.54 23.28 22.50
C ILE A 239 7.87 22.40 21.44
N VAL A 240 7.48 21.21 21.84
CA VAL A 240 6.69 20.28 21.04
C VAL A 240 5.24 20.43 21.45
N ILE A 241 4.35 20.67 20.47
CA ILE A 241 2.91 20.80 20.65
C ILE A 241 2.26 19.63 19.92
N ASP A 242 1.48 18.84 20.63
CA ASP A 242 0.75 17.72 20.03
C ASP A 242 -0.62 18.14 19.45
N VAL A 243 -1.34 17.20 18.83
CA VAL A 243 -2.67 17.44 18.25
C VAL A 243 -3.75 17.83 19.26
N LYS A 244 -3.50 17.66 20.57
CA LYS A 244 -4.39 18.07 21.67
C LYS A 244 -4.00 19.42 22.26
N GLU A 245 -2.99 20.07 21.67
CA GLU A 245 -2.37 21.31 22.15
C GLU A 245 -1.59 21.16 23.47
N ASP A 246 -1.29 19.92 23.90
CA ASP A 246 -0.42 19.69 25.05
C ASP A 246 1.04 20.03 24.68
N GLN A 247 1.71 20.78 25.57
CA GLN A 247 3.06 21.28 25.33
C GLN A 247 4.10 20.52 26.16
N ARG A 248 5.20 20.16 25.54
CA ARG A 248 6.36 19.56 26.19
C ARG A 248 7.67 20.16 25.69
N LYS A 249 8.67 20.20 26.56
CA LYS A 249 10.01 20.65 26.17
C LYS A 249 10.76 19.53 25.46
N GLY A 250 11.44 19.88 24.38
CA GLY A 250 12.34 18.99 23.64
C GLY A 250 13.70 19.62 23.43
N LYS A 251 14.69 18.80 23.15
CA LYS A 251 16.02 19.23 22.74
C LYS A 251 16.41 18.46 21.49
N ILE A 252 16.76 19.18 20.44
CA ILE A 252 17.30 18.60 19.20
C ILE A 252 18.72 18.11 19.45
N LEU A 253 19.02 16.84 19.19
CA LEU A 253 20.39 16.34 19.29
C LEU A 253 21.12 16.48 17.94
N GLN A 254 20.49 16.04 16.85
CA GLN A 254 21.05 16.12 15.52
C GLN A 254 20.02 16.69 14.55
N VAL A 255 20.51 17.43 13.57
CA VAL A 255 19.76 17.88 12.40
C VAL A 255 20.46 17.30 11.18
N MET A 256 19.72 16.57 10.36
CA MET A 256 20.23 15.90 9.17
C MET A 256 19.45 16.34 7.95
N SER A 257 20.12 16.53 6.85
CA SER A 257 19.54 16.80 5.54
C SER A 257 19.87 15.65 4.58
N HIS A 258 19.09 15.45 3.55
CA HIS A 258 19.37 14.40 2.55
C HIS A 258 20.40 14.89 1.53
N ASP A 259 21.36 14.04 1.18
CA ASP A 259 22.27 14.18 0.05
C ASP A 259 22.31 12.82 -0.66
N GLY A 260 21.64 12.71 -1.81
CA GLY A 260 21.26 11.40 -2.35
C GLY A 260 20.33 10.65 -1.40
N LEU A 261 20.67 9.42 -1.15
CA LEU A 261 19.94 8.54 -0.22
C LEU A 261 20.44 8.67 1.23
N GLU A 262 21.58 9.30 1.43
CA GLU A 262 22.19 9.41 2.74
C GLU A 262 21.62 10.59 3.53
N ARG A 263 21.58 10.42 4.86
CA ARG A 263 21.28 11.48 5.83
C ARG A 263 22.58 12.05 6.36
N VAL A 264 22.86 13.27 5.99
CA VAL A 264 24.10 13.97 6.37
C VAL A 264 23.80 15.00 7.46
N GLU A 265 24.58 14.97 8.55
CA GLU A 265 24.45 15.97 9.60
C GLU A 265 24.81 17.36 9.08
N VAL A 266 24.00 18.35 9.47
CA VAL A 266 24.21 19.76 9.11
C VAL A 266 24.33 20.62 10.36
N GLU A 267 25.16 21.65 10.30
CA GLU A 267 25.35 22.58 11.41
C GLU A 267 24.13 23.52 11.59
N GLU A 268 23.40 23.79 10.51
CA GLU A 268 22.21 24.61 10.50
C GLU A 268 21.33 24.23 9.32
N ALA A 269 20.01 24.16 9.54
CA ALA A 269 18.99 24.04 8.49
C ALA A 269 18.06 25.26 8.51
N GLU A 270 17.66 25.74 7.34
CA GLU A 270 16.80 26.92 7.17
C GLU A 270 15.41 26.53 6.70
N ALA A 271 14.45 27.43 6.91
CA ALA A 271 13.09 27.27 6.43
C ALA A 271 13.04 26.90 4.94
N GLY A 272 12.10 26.04 4.57
CA GLY A 272 11.94 25.49 3.23
C GLY A 272 12.64 24.15 3.00
N ASP A 273 13.63 23.76 3.81
CA ASP A 273 14.27 22.45 3.67
C ASP A 273 13.49 21.34 4.38
N ILE A 274 13.57 20.13 3.83
CA ILE A 274 13.05 18.90 4.45
C ILE A 274 14.19 18.27 5.22
N VAL A 275 14.02 18.13 6.54
CA VAL A 275 15.07 17.67 7.44
C VAL A 275 14.61 16.49 8.30
N CYS A 276 15.61 15.76 8.79
CA CYS A 276 15.46 14.73 9.80
C CYS A 276 16.02 15.24 11.12
N ILE A 277 15.32 15.02 12.21
CA ILE A 277 15.74 15.44 13.56
C ILE A 277 15.74 14.27 14.52
N THR A 278 16.63 14.31 15.51
CA THR A 278 16.70 13.33 16.60
C THR A 278 16.75 14.02 17.96
N GLY A 279 16.52 13.26 19.03
CA GLY A 279 16.69 13.72 20.42
C GLY A 279 15.41 14.04 21.17
N ILE A 280 14.25 13.95 20.52
CA ILE A 280 12.94 14.17 21.16
C ILE A 280 12.30 12.82 21.44
N GLU A 281 12.04 12.54 22.71
CA GLU A 281 11.27 11.36 23.12
C GLU A 281 9.77 11.56 22.87
N ASN A 282 9.07 10.48 22.56
CA ASN A 282 7.61 10.47 22.33
C ASN A 282 7.16 11.48 21.25
N LEU A 283 7.87 11.51 20.13
CA LEU A 283 7.52 12.33 18.97
C LEU A 283 6.43 11.61 18.16
N TYR A 284 5.42 12.37 17.74
CA TYR A 284 4.29 11.85 16.96
C TYR A 284 4.14 12.62 15.65
N ILE A 285 3.45 12.00 14.70
CA ILE A 285 3.07 12.67 13.46
C ILE A 285 2.06 13.77 13.79
N SER A 286 2.14 14.89 13.07
CA SER A 286 1.44 16.16 13.31
C SER A 286 1.94 16.97 14.51
N ASP A 287 2.90 16.48 15.31
CA ASP A 287 3.53 17.32 16.32
C ASP A 287 4.15 18.56 15.67
N THR A 288 3.92 19.72 16.25
CA THR A 288 4.57 20.96 15.85
C THR A 288 5.72 21.28 16.79
N LEU A 289 6.89 21.53 16.24
CA LEU A 289 8.07 21.99 16.98
C LEU A 289 8.20 23.50 16.80
N CYS A 290 8.30 24.22 17.90
CA CYS A 290 8.40 25.67 17.91
C CYS A 290 9.59 26.17 18.70
N ASP A 291 10.05 27.36 18.34
CA ASP A 291 10.93 28.15 19.20
C ASP A 291 10.21 28.43 20.54
N PRO A 292 10.89 28.30 21.70
CA PRO A 292 10.31 28.63 23.01
C PRO A 292 9.78 30.06 23.15
N GLU A 293 10.28 31.02 22.35
CA GLU A 293 9.84 32.39 22.35
C GLU A 293 8.50 32.60 21.63
N LYS A 294 8.16 31.71 20.68
CA LYS A 294 6.91 31.77 19.92
C LYS A 294 6.31 30.38 19.74
N VAL A 295 5.41 30.03 20.63
CA VAL A 295 4.75 28.72 20.69
C VAL A 295 3.40 28.80 19.97
N GLU A 296 3.33 28.25 18.75
CA GLU A 296 2.14 28.27 17.91
C GLU A 296 2.04 26.94 17.14
N ALA A 297 0.92 26.21 17.34
CA ALA A 297 0.70 24.94 16.64
C ALA A 297 0.33 25.18 15.17
N LEU A 298 0.86 24.32 14.29
CA LEU A 298 0.36 24.21 12.92
C LEU A 298 -0.92 23.34 12.91
N PRO A 299 -1.83 23.54 11.94
CA PRO A 299 -3.00 22.69 11.80
C PRO A 299 -2.57 21.20 11.71
N PRO A 300 -3.26 20.29 12.41
CA PRO A 300 -2.95 18.87 12.30
C PRO A 300 -3.06 18.37 10.86
N LEU A 301 -2.17 17.47 10.46
CA LEU A 301 -2.26 16.82 9.17
C LEU A 301 -3.52 15.94 9.13
N SER A 302 -4.43 16.26 8.22
CA SER A 302 -5.63 15.45 8.01
C SER A 302 -5.30 14.21 7.21
N VAL A 303 -5.86 13.09 7.63
CA VAL A 303 -5.78 11.82 6.90
C VAL A 303 -7.19 11.26 6.82
N ASP A 304 -7.60 10.80 5.65
CA ASP A 304 -8.91 10.18 5.46
C ASP A 304 -9.11 8.99 6.39
N GLU A 305 -10.35 8.76 6.77
CA GLU A 305 -10.72 7.70 7.71
C GLU A 305 -10.56 6.29 7.12
N PRO A 306 -10.32 5.28 7.99
CA PRO A 306 -10.31 3.88 7.58
C PRO A 306 -11.64 3.44 6.96
N THR A 307 -11.58 2.55 5.97
CA THR A 307 -12.76 1.98 5.29
C THR A 307 -12.97 0.50 5.56
N VAL A 308 -11.93 -0.22 6.00
CA VAL A 308 -11.94 -1.66 6.26
C VAL A 308 -11.45 -1.95 7.67
N SER A 309 -12.04 -2.93 8.34
CA SER A 309 -11.60 -3.41 9.65
C SER A 309 -11.45 -4.92 9.68
N MET A 310 -10.56 -5.41 10.52
CA MET A 310 -10.35 -6.84 10.83
C MET A 310 -10.20 -7.03 12.34
N THR A 311 -10.55 -8.22 12.83
CA THR A 311 -10.22 -8.60 14.21
C THR A 311 -8.90 -9.33 14.24
N PHE A 312 -7.92 -8.79 14.98
CA PHE A 312 -6.68 -9.47 15.33
C PHE A 312 -6.86 -10.09 16.70
N GLN A 313 -6.53 -11.35 16.84
CA GLN A 313 -6.67 -12.07 18.11
C GLN A 313 -5.45 -12.96 18.40
N VAL A 314 -5.31 -13.32 19.66
CA VAL A 314 -4.34 -14.34 20.07
C VAL A 314 -4.58 -15.64 19.30
N ASN A 315 -3.52 -16.28 18.83
CA ASN A 315 -3.62 -17.61 18.24
C ASN A 315 -4.02 -18.63 19.33
N ASP A 316 -5.22 -19.18 19.22
CA ASP A 316 -5.79 -20.19 20.12
C ASP A 316 -5.85 -21.59 19.46
N SER A 317 -5.11 -21.78 18.35
CA SER A 317 -5.00 -23.07 17.68
C SER A 317 -4.24 -24.10 18.52
N PRO A 318 -4.40 -25.40 18.24
CA PRO A 318 -3.59 -26.45 18.89
C PRO A 318 -2.07 -26.32 18.67
N PHE A 319 -1.64 -25.50 17.70
CA PHE A 319 -0.23 -25.24 17.41
C PHE A 319 0.27 -23.90 17.96
N ALA A 320 -0.55 -23.18 18.72
CA ALA A 320 -0.18 -21.92 19.30
C ALA A 320 1.09 -22.03 20.16
N GLY A 321 2.03 -21.09 19.95
CA GLY A 321 3.29 -21.03 20.70
C GLY A 321 4.36 -22.02 20.25
N GLN A 322 4.16 -22.74 19.15
CA GLN A 322 5.17 -23.68 18.63
C GLN A 322 6.17 -23.02 17.67
N ASP A 323 5.82 -21.91 17.07
CA ASP A 323 6.57 -21.28 15.99
C ASP A 323 6.99 -19.84 16.34
N GLY A 324 6.06 -19.03 16.84
CA GLY A 324 6.29 -17.63 17.13
C GLY A 324 6.89 -17.36 18.51
N LYS A 325 7.60 -16.23 18.61
CA LYS A 325 8.15 -15.72 19.88
C LYS A 325 7.13 -14.91 20.67
N PHE A 326 6.25 -14.21 19.97
CA PHE A 326 5.28 -13.27 20.53
C PHE A 326 3.86 -13.80 20.32
N VAL A 327 3.29 -14.37 21.38
CA VAL A 327 2.05 -15.14 21.31
C VAL A 327 0.97 -14.64 22.27
N THR A 328 1.23 -13.61 23.06
CA THR A 328 0.30 -13.10 24.06
C THR A 328 -0.46 -11.87 23.60
N SER A 329 -1.65 -11.62 24.16
CA SER A 329 -2.42 -10.41 23.89
C SER A 329 -1.65 -9.13 24.21
N ARG A 330 -0.80 -9.17 25.24
CA ARG A 330 0.07 -8.06 25.61
C ARG A 330 1.08 -7.74 24.49
N ASN A 331 1.74 -8.75 23.93
CA ASN A 331 2.69 -8.56 22.85
C ASN A 331 2.02 -7.95 21.60
N ILE A 332 0.84 -8.48 21.23
CA ILE A 332 0.07 -7.97 20.09
C ILE A 332 -0.32 -6.52 20.33
N LYS A 333 -0.82 -6.20 21.53
CA LYS A 333 -1.20 -4.83 21.91
C LYS A 333 -0.01 -3.87 21.80
N GLU A 334 1.11 -4.19 22.43
CA GLU A 334 2.32 -3.36 22.42
C GLU A 334 2.82 -3.12 20.98
N ARG A 335 2.76 -4.16 20.12
CA ARG A 335 3.16 -4.02 18.71
C ARG A 335 2.20 -3.13 17.92
N LEU A 336 0.89 -3.27 18.14
CA LEU A 336 -0.13 -2.41 17.51
C LEU A 336 -0.02 -0.96 17.99
N GLU A 337 0.24 -0.74 19.28
CA GLU A 337 0.49 0.60 19.84
C GLU A 337 1.74 1.25 19.24
N GLN A 338 2.80 0.48 18.99
CA GLN A 338 3.98 0.98 18.26
C GLN A 338 3.64 1.36 16.80
N GLU A 339 2.84 0.56 16.12
CA GLU A 339 2.43 0.87 14.76
C GLU A 339 1.64 2.18 14.67
N LEU A 340 0.75 2.45 15.64
CA LEU A 340 -0.01 3.70 15.72
C LEU A 340 0.86 4.96 15.82
N LEU A 341 2.10 4.85 16.28
CA LEU A 341 3.00 6.01 16.37
C LEU A 341 3.39 6.54 14.98
N SER A 342 3.57 5.64 14.01
CA SER A 342 4.02 5.97 12.66
C SER A 342 2.91 5.90 11.60
N ASN A 343 1.82 5.17 11.88
CA ASN A 343 0.75 4.88 10.93
C ASN A 343 -0.57 5.54 11.36
N VAL A 344 -0.76 6.80 10.98
CA VAL A 344 -1.96 7.58 11.37
C VAL A 344 -3.24 7.14 10.66
N ALA A 345 -3.12 6.38 9.57
CA ALA A 345 -4.27 5.81 8.86
C ALA A 345 -4.79 4.52 9.54
N LEU A 346 -4.10 4.02 10.56
CA LEU A 346 -4.50 2.86 11.33
C LEU A 346 -5.30 3.30 12.57
N ARG A 347 -6.36 2.55 12.90
CA ARG A 347 -7.07 2.66 14.18
C ARG A 347 -7.08 1.30 14.85
N VAL A 348 -6.86 1.27 16.15
CA VAL A 348 -6.90 0.06 16.98
C VAL A 348 -7.83 0.29 18.15
N GLU A 349 -8.84 -0.54 18.25
CA GLU A 349 -9.84 -0.50 19.31
C GLU A 349 -9.87 -1.84 20.04
N PRO A 350 -10.19 -1.86 21.35
CA PRO A 350 -10.46 -3.10 22.06
C PRO A 350 -11.58 -3.89 21.36
N GLY A 351 -11.40 -5.20 21.19
CA GLY A 351 -12.44 -6.07 20.67
C GLY A 351 -13.44 -6.53 21.73
N GLU A 352 -14.20 -7.58 21.40
CA GLU A 352 -15.21 -8.18 22.30
C GLU A 352 -14.63 -8.79 23.58
N SER A 353 -13.34 -9.11 23.58
CA SER A 353 -12.61 -9.69 24.71
C SER A 353 -11.17 -9.13 24.76
N SER A 354 -10.49 -9.31 25.88
CA SER A 354 -9.15 -8.75 26.13
C SER A 354 -8.04 -9.34 25.25
N ASP A 355 -8.31 -10.41 24.53
CA ASP A 355 -7.43 -11.10 23.59
C ASP A 355 -7.72 -10.77 22.11
N LYS A 356 -8.69 -9.87 21.88
CA LYS A 356 -9.09 -9.41 20.55
C LYS A 356 -8.92 -7.91 20.39
N PHE A 357 -8.49 -7.50 19.20
CA PHE A 357 -8.31 -6.10 18.81
C PHE A 357 -9.00 -5.86 17.47
N LYS A 358 -9.84 -4.84 17.41
CA LYS A 358 -10.39 -4.37 16.12
C LYS A 358 -9.37 -3.42 15.49
N VAL A 359 -8.82 -3.82 14.36
CA VAL A 359 -7.81 -3.07 13.62
C VAL A 359 -8.42 -2.58 12.33
N SER A 360 -8.43 -1.26 12.12
CA SER A 360 -9.06 -0.61 10.98
C SER A 360 -8.01 0.11 10.15
N GLY A 361 -8.09 -0.03 8.82
CA GLY A 361 -7.17 0.55 7.85
C GLY A 361 -7.86 1.05 6.59
N ARG A 362 -7.09 1.64 5.67
CA ARG A 362 -7.60 2.23 4.42
C ARG A 362 -8.06 1.18 3.40
N GLY A 363 -7.52 -0.05 3.49
CA GLY A 363 -7.85 -1.14 2.58
C GLY A 363 -7.26 -2.47 3.04
N GLU A 364 -7.54 -3.53 2.28
CA GLU A 364 -7.07 -4.89 2.58
C GLU A 364 -5.55 -4.99 2.51
N LEU A 365 -4.92 -4.34 1.51
CA LEU A 365 -3.47 -4.37 1.34
C LEU A 365 -2.76 -3.68 2.50
N HIS A 366 -3.29 -2.57 3.01
CA HIS A 366 -2.74 -1.88 4.18
C HIS A 366 -2.67 -2.81 5.40
N LEU A 367 -3.77 -3.53 5.69
CA LEU A 367 -3.83 -4.45 6.82
C LEU A 367 -3.01 -5.73 6.57
N SER A 368 -2.95 -6.26 5.34
CA SER A 368 -2.14 -7.44 5.02
C SER A 368 -0.63 -7.17 5.15
N VAL A 369 -0.18 -5.96 4.80
CA VAL A 369 1.20 -5.52 5.01
C VAL A 369 1.55 -5.49 6.51
N LEU A 370 0.64 -5.00 7.36
CA LEU A 370 0.82 -5.02 8.81
C LEU A 370 0.90 -6.45 9.34
N ILE A 371 0.01 -7.34 8.91
CA ILE A 371 0.01 -8.76 9.31
C ILE A 371 1.33 -9.43 8.90
N GLU A 372 1.80 -9.19 7.68
CA GLU A 372 3.06 -9.74 7.19
C GLU A 372 4.27 -9.18 7.96
N SER A 373 4.27 -7.88 8.32
CA SER A 373 5.30 -7.30 9.18
C SER A 373 5.34 -7.98 10.54
N MET A 374 4.18 -8.15 11.18
CA MET A 374 4.07 -8.86 12.48
C MET A 374 4.54 -10.31 12.36
N ARG A 375 4.19 -11.01 11.27
CA ARG A 375 4.64 -12.37 11.00
C ARG A 375 6.17 -12.46 10.95
N ARG A 376 6.82 -11.54 10.23
CA ARG A 376 8.30 -11.47 10.09
C ARG A 376 8.98 -11.10 11.41
N ASP A 377 8.33 -10.29 12.23
CA ASP A 377 8.79 -9.93 13.58
C ASP A 377 8.69 -11.12 14.57
N GLY A 378 8.05 -12.22 14.18
CA GLY A 378 7.94 -13.43 14.99
C GLY A 378 6.65 -13.55 15.81
N PHE A 379 5.59 -12.83 15.42
CA PHE A 379 4.27 -12.94 16.06
C PHE A 379 3.47 -14.12 15.53
N GLU A 380 2.64 -14.69 16.41
CA GLU A 380 1.53 -15.57 16.05
C GLU A 380 0.21 -14.86 16.34
N LEU A 381 -0.71 -14.89 15.39
CA LEU A 381 -2.05 -14.29 15.57
C LEU A 381 -3.10 -14.99 14.71
N GLY A 382 -4.35 -14.89 15.14
CA GLY A 382 -5.52 -15.21 14.34
C GLY A 382 -6.13 -13.94 13.77
N VAL A 383 -6.54 -13.96 12.51
CA VAL A 383 -7.13 -12.79 11.83
C VAL A 383 -8.47 -13.16 11.24
N SER A 384 -9.47 -12.29 11.43
CA SER A 384 -10.81 -12.46 10.85
C SER A 384 -10.87 -12.01 9.39
N LYS A 385 -11.97 -12.36 8.72
CA LYS A 385 -12.34 -11.79 7.42
C LYS A 385 -12.37 -10.25 7.50
N PRO A 386 -11.93 -9.55 6.43
CA PRO A 386 -12.11 -8.11 6.31
C PRO A 386 -13.59 -7.72 6.28
N GLU A 387 -13.94 -6.68 7.00
CA GLU A 387 -15.28 -6.10 7.03
C GLU A 387 -15.23 -4.62 6.69
N VAL A 388 -16.17 -4.14 5.87
CA VAL A 388 -16.27 -2.71 5.57
C VAL A 388 -16.83 -1.93 6.75
N ILE A 389 -16.29 -0.73 6.97
CA ILE A 389 -16.76 0.15 8.03
C ILE A 389 -17.99 0.90 7.51
N GLN A 390 -19.12 0.66 8.14
CA GLN A 390 -20.37 1.35 7.86
C GLN A 390 -20.51 2.60 8.74
N LYS A 391 -21.19 3.62 8.23
CA LYS A 391 -21.48 4.88 8.94
C LYS A 391 -22.98 5.12 8.93
N GLU A 392 -23.50 5.69 10.02
CA GLU A 392 -24.88 6.18 10.07
C GLU A 392 -24.87 7.68 9.72
N VAL A 393 -25.56 8.03 8.63
CA VAL A 393 -25.71 9.42 8.17
C VAL A 393 -27.19 9.70 8.04
N ASP A 394 -27.70 10.69 8.75
CA ASP A 394 -29.12 11.08 8.76
C ASP A 394 -30.10 9.93 9.04
N GLY A 395 -29.69 8.93 9.84
CA GLY A 395 -30.50 7.77 10.19
C GLY A 395 -30.51 6.64 9.14
N GLU A 396 -29.69 6.76 8.09
CA GLU A 396 -29.47 5.71 7.09
C GLU A 396 -28.06 5.14 7.20
N ILE A 397 -27.93 3.82 6.97
CA ILE A 397 -26.63 3.16 6.95
C ILE A 397 -25.96 3.44 5.60
N HIS A 398 -24.79 4.02 5.65
CA HIS A 398 -23.91 4.26 4.52
C HIS A 398 -22.74 3.27 4.54
N GLU A 399 -22.35 2.82 3.35
CA GLU A 399 -21.18 1.97 3.14
C GLU A 399 -20.20 2.62 2.16
N PRO A 400 -18.91 2.23 2.19
CA PRO A 400 -17.93 2.76 1.25
C PRO A 400 -18.15 2.17 -0.14
N PHE A 401 -17.97 3.00 -1.16
CA PHE A 401 -17.98 2.66 -2.58
C PHE A 401 -16.61 2.88 -3.19
N GLU A 402 -16.27 2.05 -4.17
CA GLU A 402 -15.03 2.12 -4.94
C GLU A 402 -15.31 2.40 -6.41
N GLN A 403 -14.49 3.24 -7.01
CA GLN A 403 -14.34 3.32 -8.46
C GLN A 403 -13.42 2.19 -8.91
N ILE A 404 -13.89 1.39 -9.83
CA ILE A 404 -13.19 0.20 -10.33
C ILE A 404 -12.96 0.37 -11.81
N VAL A 405 -11.73 0.14 -12.24
CA VAL A 405 -11.36 0.08 -13.65
C VAL A 405 -10.83 -1.31 -13.95
N ILE A 406 -11.40 -1.92 -14.95
CA ILE A 406 -11.05 -3.24 -15.44
C ILE A 406 -10.62 -3.12 -16.90
N ASP A 407 -9.40 -3.56 -17.22
CA ASP A 407 -8.90 -3.71 -18.58
C ASP A 407 -8.74 -5.20 -18.88
N LEU A 408 -9.41 -5.71 -19.92
CA LEU A 408 -9.46 -7.14 -20.22
C LEU A 408 -9.68 -7.40 -21.72
N GLU A 409 -9.46 -8.64 -22.13
CA GLU A 409 -9.80 -9.09 -23.48
C GLU A 409 -11.32 -9.16 -23.66
N GLU A 410 -11.83 -8.71 -24.82
CA GLU A 410 -13.28 -8.63 -25.10
C GLU A 410 -14.01 -9.96 -24.88
N GLU A 411 -13.34 -11.10 -25.06
CA GLU A 411 -13.93 -12.44 -24.85
C GLU A 411 -14.36 -12.68 -23.39
N HIS A 412 -13.73 -12.02 -22.42
CA HIS A 412 -14.05 -12.15 -20.99
C HIS A 412 -15.10 -11.14 -20.50
N GLN A 413 -15.51 -10.17 -21.36
CA GLN A 413 -16.42 -9.09 -20.98
C GLN A 413 -17.74 -9.63 -20.38
N GLY A 414 -18.35 -10.65 -20.99
CA GLY A 414 -19.65 -11.17 -20.57
C GLY A 414 -19.62 -11.72 -19.14
N SER A 415 -18.61 -12.54 -18.82
CA SER A 415 -18.45 -13.12 -17.48
C SER A 415 -18.17 -12.08 -16.41
N ILE A 416 -17.37 -11.05 -16.74
CA ILE A 416 -17.08 -9.96 -15.81
C ILE A 416 -18.31 -9.08 -15.59
N MET A 417 -19.08 -8.76 -16.63
CA MET A 417 -20.32 -7.99 -16.49
C MET A 417 -21.34 -8.69 -15.60
N GLU A 418 -21.49 -10.01 -15.74
CA GLU A 418 -22.36 -10.84 -14.89
C GLU A 418 -21.90 -10.81 -13.43
N GLU A 419 -20.62 -11.06 -13.18
CA GLU A 419 -20.05 -11.10 -11.85
C GLU A 419 -20.12 -9.73 -11.14
N MET A 420 -19.81 -8.64 -11.84
CA MET A 420 -19.94 -7.29 -11.31
C MET A 420 -21.39 -6.93 -10.98
N GLY A 421 -22.34 -7.42 -11.76
CA GLY A 421 -23.77 -7.28 -11.46
C GLY A 421 -24.19 -7.99 -10.17
N LEU A 422 -23.70 -9.22 -9.92
CA LEU A 422 -23.92 -9.96 -8.68
C LEU A 422 -23.35 -9.21 -7.46
N ARG A 423 -22.22 -8.51 -7.65
CA ARG A 423 -21.54 -7.68 -6.64
C ARG A 423 -22.12 -6.28 -6.47
N LYS A 424 -23.28 -6.02 -7.09
CA LYS A 424 -24.01 -4.73 -7.01
C LYS A 424 -23.24 -3.54 -7.61
N ALA A 425 -22.28 -3.81 -8.50
CA ALA A 425 -21.57 -2.78 -9.22
C ALA A 425 -22.45 -2.12 -10.29
N GLU A 426 -22.20 -0.85 -10.53
CA GLU A 426 -22.88 -0.04 -11.53
C GLU A 426 -21.88 0.36 -12.62
N LEU A 427 -22.13 -0.06 -13.86
CA LEU A 427 -21.29 0.30 -15.00
C LEU A 427 -21.44 1.81 -15.30
N LYS A 428 -20.34 2.51 -15.33
CA LYS A 428 -20.27 3.95 -15.66
C LYS A 428 -19.80 4.19 -17.08
N ASN A 429 -18.82 3.41 -17.52
CA ASN A 429 -18.20 3.63 -18.84
C ASN A 429 -17.70 2.32 -19.43
N MET A 430 -17.63 2.25 -20.76
CA MET A 430 -17.14 1.11 -21.51
C MET A 430 -16.44 1.60 -22.79
N GLN A 431 -15.15 1.31 -22.92
CA GLN A 431 -14.31 1.79 -24.02
C GLN A 431 -13.55 0.62 -24.64
N PRO A 432 -13.96 0.13 -25.83
CA PRO A 432 -13.16 -0.82 -26.61
C PRO A 432 -11.96 -0.10 -27.26
N ASP A 433 -10.81 -0.77 -27.28
CA ASP A 433 -9.59 -0.25 -27.92
C ASP A 433 -9.56 -0.50 -29.44
N GLY A 434 -10.53 -1.25 -29.98
CA GLY A 434 -10.59 -1.67 -31.37
C GLY A 434 -9.53 -2.69 -31.78
N LYS A 435 -8.79 -3.26 -30.82
CA LYS A 435 -7.74 -4.27 -31.02
C LYS A 435 -7.98 -5.56 -30.25
N GLY A 436 -9.17 -5.70 -29.66
CA GLY A 436 -9.58 -6.90 -28.92
C GLY A 436 -9.51 -6.75 -27.40
N ARG A 437 -9.20 -5.57 -26.89
CA ARG A 437 -9.30 -5.26 -25.44
C ARG A 437 -10.38 -4.23 -25.17
N ILE A 438 -10.90 -4.26 -23.95
CA ILE A 438 -11.96 -3.36 -23.50
C ILE A 438 -11.65 -2.88 -22.07
N LYS A 439 -11.86 -1.57 -21.86
CA LYS A 439 -11.79 -0.94 -20.55
C LYS A 439 -13.19 -0.71 -20.02
N LEU A 440 -13.48 -1.20 -18.82
CA LEU A 440 -14.75 -1.09 -18.13
C LEU A 440 -14.57 -0.28 -16.85
N GLU A 441 -15.44 0.68 -16.59
CA GLU A 441 -15.42 1.49 -15.38
C GLU A 441 -16.71 1.28 -14.59
N PHE A 442 -16.59 0.93 -13.29
CA PHE A 442 -17.71 0.69 -12.41
C PHE A 442 -17.60 1.51 -11.13
N ILE A 443 -18.75 1.73 -10.48
CA ILE A 443 -18.84 2.07 -9.06
C ILE A 443 -19.49 0.88 -8.35
N ALA A 444 -18.81 0.36 -7.32
CA ALA A 444 -19.28 -0.80 -6.58
C ALA A 444 -19.14 -0.59 -5.06
N PRO A 445 -20.03 -1.19 -4.24
CA PRO A 445 -19.81 -1.20 -2.79
C PRO A 445 -18.54 -1.98 -2.46
N SER A 446 -17.67 -1.43 -1.59
CA SER A 446 -16.39 -2.07 -1.24
C SER A 446 -16.54 -3.49 -0.70
N ARG A 447 -17.64 -3.76 0.06
CA ARG A 447 -17.94 -5.14 0.52
C ARG A 447 -18.12 -6.14 -0.63
N GLY A 448 -18.52 -5.68 -1.81
CA GLY A 448 -18.64 -6.49 -3.01
C GLY A 448 -17.30 -6.82 -3.66
N MET A 449 -16.28 -6.06 -3.35
CA MET A 449 -14.95 -6.22 -3.93
C MET A 449 -14.05 -7.13 -3.11
N ILE A 450 -14.37 -7.35 -1.83
CA ILE A 450 -13.67 -8.31 -0.97
C ILE A 450 -13.69 -9.69 -1.63
N GLY A 451 -12.51 -10.28 -1.83
CA GLY A 451 -12.32 -11.58 -2.48
C GLY A 451 -12.53 -11.61 -4.00
N PHE A 452 -12.78 -10.47 -4.64
CA PHE A 452 -12.99 -10.44 -6.09
C PHE A 452 -11.72 -10.60 -6.91
N ARG A 453 -10.60 -10.11 -6.43
CA ARG A 453 -9.33 -10.07 -7.19
C ARG A 453 -8.87 -11.45 -7.64
N SER A 454 -8.89 -12.43 -6.76
CA SER A 454 -8.50 -13.82 -7.08
C SER A 454 -9.48 -14.48 -8.07
N HIS A 455 -10.77 -14.20 -7.91
CA HIS A 455 -11.81 -14.68 -8.84
C HIS A 455 -11.68 -14.03 -10.21
N PHE A 456 -11.44 -12.72 -10.26
CA PHE A 456 -11.20 -11.95 -11.48
C PHE A 456 -10.04 -12.51 -12.30
N LEU A 457 -8.90 -12.77 -11.67
CA LEU A 457 -7.74 -13.37 -12.35
C LEU A 457 -8.08 -14.75 -12.93
N THR A 458 -8.91 -15.52 -12.25
CA THR A 458 -9.39 -16.81 -12.77
C THR A 458 -10.30 -16.64 -13.98
N LEU A 459 -11.25 -15.71 -13.93
CA LEU A 459 -12.20 -15.43 -15.02
C LEU A 459 -11.52 -14.88 -16.26
N THR A 460 -10.44 -14.13 -16.09
CA THR A 460 -9.66 -13.52 -17.20
C THR A 460 -8.42 -14.33 -17.58
N SER A 461 -8.27 -15.56 -17.08
CA SER A 461 -7.09 -16.40 -17.31
C SER A 461 -5.77 -15.72 -17.00
N GLY A 462 -5.78 -14.75 -16.08
CA GLY A 462 -4.64 -13.94 -15.67
C GLY A 462 -4.29 -12.77 -16.59
N SER A 463 -5.02 -12.54 -17.69
CA SER A 463 -4.73 -11.46 -18.65
C SER A 463 -5.37 -10.11 -18.29
N GLY A 464 -6.34 -10.10 -17.37
CA GLY A 464 -7.06 -8.90 -16.96
C GLY A 464 -6.29 -8.06 -15.94
N ILE A 465 -6.49 -6.76 -16.00
CA ILE A 465 -5.98 -5.78 -15.03
C ILE A 465 -7.17 -5.21 -14.27
N LEU A 466 -7.13 -5.28 -12.94
CA LEU A 466 -8.14 -4.76 -12.04
C LEU A 466 -7.51 -3.70 -11.14
N THR A 467 -8.09 -2.51 -11.13
CA THR A 467 -7.69 -1.42 -10.24
C THR A 467 -8.91 -0.86 -9.55
N SER A 468 -8.82 -0.62 -8.24
CA SER A 468 -9.87 0.03 -7.46
C SER A 468 -9.32 1.15 -6.58
N VAL A 469 -10.16 2.12 -6.30
CA VAL A 469 -9.88 3.26 -5.43
C VAL A 469 -11.18 3.62 -4.69
N PHE A 470 -11.09 3.97 -3.41
CA PHE A 470 -12.22 4.53 -2.67
C PHE A 470 -12.77 5.76 -3.39
N ASP A 471 -14.09 5.86 -3.53
CA ASP A 471 -14.76 6.97 -4.18
C ASP A 471 -15.56 7.80 -3.18
N HIS A 472 -16.52 7.21 -2.48
CA HIS A 472 -17.38 7.93 -1.51
C HIS A 472 -18.09 6.98 -0.55
N TYR A 473 -18.69 7.53 0.50
CA TYR A 473 -19.71 6.85 1.30
C TYR A 473 -21.09 7.13 0.73
N GLY A 474 -21.86 6.07 0.44
CA GLY A 474 -23.23 6.16 -0.08
C GLY A 474 -24.19 5.22 0.67
N PRO A 475 -25.51 5.38 0.48
CA PRO A 475 -26.50 4.50 1.10
C PRO A 475 -26.22 3.03 0.81
N ALA A 476 -26.25 2.20 1.85
CA ALA A 476 -25.95 0.78 1.73
C ALA A 476 -26.91 0.08 0.77
N LYS A 477 -26.38 -0.61 -0.25
CA LYS A 477 -27.19 -1.35 -1.22
C LYS A 477 -27.82 -2.57 -0.56
N LYS A 478 -29.12 -2.79 -0.77
CA LYS A 478 -29.87 -3.91 -0.20
C LYS A 478 -29.42 -5.24 -0.80
N GLY A 479 -29.40 -6.27 0.03
CA GLY A 479 -29.11 -7.65 -0.32
C GLY A 479 -27.67 -8.05 -0.01
N GLU A 480 -27.48 -9.34 0.16
CA GLU A 480 -26.15 -9.92 0.37
C GLU A 480 -25.32 -9.82 -0.92
N VAL A 481 -24.03 -9.63 -0.76
CA VAL A 481 -23.08 -9.80 -1.85
C VAL A 481 -22.67 -11.27 -1.87
N THR A 482 -22.48 -11.83 -3.05
CA THR A 482 -22.12 -13.23 -3.24
C THR A 482 -20.79 -13.53 -2.52
N ASN A 483 -20.88 -14.36 -1.49
CA ASN A 483 -19.73 -14.93 -0.81
C ASN A 483 -19.21 -16.15 -1.60
N ARG A 484 -18.17 -16.81 -1.07
CA ARG A 484 -17.67 -18.06 -1.64
C ARG A 484 -18.82 -19.06 -1.84
N GLN A 485 -19.00 -19.55 -3.07
CA GLN A 485 -20.10 -20.48 -3.40
C GLN A 485 -19.83 -21.90 -2.89
N ASN A 486 -18.56 -22.28 -2.75
CA ASN A 486 -18.15 -23.63 -2.38
C ASN A 486 -17.81 -23.70 -0.90
N GLY A 487 -18.18 -24.81 -0.25
CA GLY A 487 -17.77 -25.15 1.10
C GLY A 487 -16.28 -25.53 1.19
N VAL A 488 -15.84 -25.92 2.37
CA VAL A 488 -14.45 -26.30 2.63
C VAL A 488 -14.31 -27.74 3.12
N LEU A 489 -13.14 -28.32 2.93
CA LEU A 489 -12.75 -29.60 3.52
C LEU A 489 -12.12 -29.29 4.87
N VAL A 490 -12.75 -29.76 5.96
CA VAL A 490 -12.33 -29.48 7.34
C VAL A 490 -11.78 -30.73 7.99
N SER A 491 -10.59 -30.68 8.56
CA SER A 491 -10.02 -31.83 9.26
C SER A 491 -10.78 -32.15 10.54
N MET A 492 -11.18 -33.43 10.69
CA MET A 492 -11.77 -33.96 11.93
C MET A 492 -10.69 -34.51 12.88
N THR A 493 -9.45 -34.58 12.46
CA THR A 493 -8.35 -35.24 13.19
C THR A 493 -7.11 -34.37 13.25
N SER A 494 -6.29 -34.61 14.26
CA SER A 494 -4.95 -34.05 14.36
C SER A 494 -3.91 -35.10 14.02
N GLY A 495 -2.80 -34.71 13.41
CA GLY A 495 -1.70 -35.61 13.04
C GLY A 495 -1.08 -35.27 11.70
N LYS A 496 -0.23 -36.16 11.18
CA LYS A 496 0.42 -35.96 9.87
C LYS A 496 -0.47 -36.42 8.73
N THR A 497 -0.52 -35.61 7.69
CA THR A 497 -1.21 -35.93 6.44
C THR A 497 -0.53 -37.11 5.72
N LEU A 498 -1.32 -38.01 5.17
CA LEU A 498 -0.83 -39.19 4.47
C LEU A 498 -1.25 -39.19 3.00
N SER A 499 -0.33 -39.59 2.11
CA SER A 499 -0.56 -39.62 0.66
C SER A 499 -1.81 -40.38 0.26
N TYR A 500 -2.10 -41.53 0.90
CA TYR A 500 -3.28 -42.33 0.62
C TYR A 500 -4.59 -41.57 0.90
N SER A 501 -4.63 -40.83 2.00
CA SER A 501 -5.79 -40.03 2.36
C SER A 501 -5.96 -38.84 1.42
N LEU A 502 -4.87 -38.11 1.14
CA LEU A 502 -4.89 -36.95 0.25
C LEU A 502 -5.29 -37.35 -1.18
N PHE A 503 -4.81 -38.50 -1.68
CA PHE A 503 -5.20 -39.03 -2.99
C PHE A 503 -6.72 -39.25 -3.12
N ASN A 504 -7.36 -39.72 -2.06
CA ASN A 504 -8.81 -39.88 -2.05
C ASN A 504 -9.55 -38.53 -1.89
N LEU A 505 -8.94 -37.58 -1.18
CA LEU A 505 -9.56 -36.26 -0.92
C LEU A 505 -9.47 -35.32 -2.12
N GLN A 506 -8.46 -35.44 -2.98
CA GLN A 506 -8.33 -34.60 -4.18
C GLN A 506 -9.52 -34.78 -5.16
N ASN A 507 -10.24 -35.88 -5.11
CA ASN A 507 -11.48 -36.09 -5.85
C ASN A 507 -12.69 -35.33 -5.26
N ARG A 508 -12.56 -34.78 -4.07
CA ARG A 508 -13.61 -34.00 -3.38
C ARG A 508 -13.42 -32.50 -3.55
N GLY A 509 -12.20 -32.08 -3.95
CA GLY A 509 -11.90 -30.69 -4.14
C GLY A 509 -10.41 -30.40 -4.24
N LYS A 510 -10.03 -29.13 -4.22
CA LYS A 510 -8.64 -28.67 -4.29
C LYS A 510 -8.03 -28.66 -2.89
N LEU A 511 -6.86 -29.25 -2.71
CA LEU A 511 -6.20 -29.35 -1.40
C LEU A 511 -5.31 -28.12 -1.14
N PHE A 512 -5.20 -27.76 0.15
CA PHE A 512 -4.32 -26.70 0.67
C PHE A 512 -3.15 -27.26 1.47
N VAL A 513 -3.10 -28.57 1.65
CA VAL A 513 -2.05 -29.26 2.42
C VAL A 513 -1.43 -30.36 1.57
N GLY A 514 -0.10 -30.48 1.66
CA GLY A 514 0.68 -31.55 1.05
C GLY A 514 0.86 -32.75 1.98
N HIS A 515 1.61 -33.75 1.52
CA HIS A 515 1.95 -34.94 2.31
C HIS A 515 2.93 -34.62 3.44
N GLY A 516 2.74 -35.26 4.60
CA GLY A 516 3.67 -35.21 5.72
C GLY A 516 3.58 -33.96 6.58
N LEU A 517 2.63 -33.08 6.31
CA LEU A 517 2.39 -31.88 7.10
C LEU A 517 1.57 -32.20 8.36
N ASP A 518 1.93 -31.57 9.47
CA ASP A 518 1.16 -31.63 10.70
C ASP A 518 -0.08 -30.75 10.56
N ILE A 519 -1.24 -31.32 10.90
CA ILE A 519 -2.54 -30.63 10.87
C ILE A 519 -3.30 -30.89 12.17
N TYR A 520 -4.30 -30.08 12.43
CA TYR A 520 -5.15 -30.24 13.61
C TYR A 520 -6.64 -30.27 13.26
N LYS A 521 -7.45 -30.76 14.19
CA LYS A 521 -8.90 -30.75 14.06
C LYS A 521 -9.44 -29.33 13.94
N GLY A 522 -10.30 -29.07 12.94
CA GLY A 522 -10.84 -27.74 12.64
C GLY A 522 -10.02 -26.94 11.62
N GLN A 523 -8.82 -27.40 11.26
CA GLN A 523 -8.06 -26.81 10.16
C GLN A 523 -8.74 -27.08 8.81
N ILE A 524 -8.83 -26.05 7.97
CA ILE A 524 -9.30 -26.15 6.60
C ILE A 524 -8.14 -26.69 5.74
N VAL A 525 -8.37 -27.83 5.12
CA VAL A 525 -7.36 -28.57 4.34
C VAL A 525 -7.62 -28.55 2.84
N GLY A 526 -8.70 -27.90 2.40
CA GLY A 526 -9.02 -27.76 0.98
C GLY A 526 -10.35 -27.06 0.73
N LEU A 527 -10.56 -26.68 -0.54
CA LEU A 527 -11.82 -26.18 -1.07
C LEU A 527 -12.66 -27.37 -1.51
N HIS A 528 -13.90 -27.48 -1.03
CA HIS A 528 -14.83 -28.52 -1.45
C HIS A 528 -15.40 -28.21 -2.85
N SER A 529 -15.70 -29.21 -3.65
CA SER A 529 -16.32 -29.04 -4.96
C SER A 529 -17.83 -28.78 -4.92
N ARG A 530 -18.44 -28.79 -3.72
CA ARG A 530 -19.86 -28.51 -3.46
C ARG A 530 -20.00 -27.33 -2.51
N ASP A 531 -21.21 -26.85 -2.35
CA ASP A 531 -21.58 -25.69 -1.54
C ASP A 531 -21.54 -25.90 -0.02
N ASN A 532 -21.41 -27.14 0.45
CA ASN A 532 -21.38 -27.47 1.87
C ASN A 532 -19.98 -27.81 2.38
N ASP A 533 -19.71 -27.50 3.64
CA ASP A 533 -18.51 -27.95 4.32
C ASP A 533 -18.51 -29.46 4.52
N LEU A 534 -17.35 -30.07 4.32
CA LEU A 534 -17.17 -31.52 4.44
C LEU A 534 -16.11 -31.86 5.49
N PRO A 535 -16.49 -32.47 6.62
CA PRO A 535 -15.52 -33.03 7.56
C PRO A 535 -14.75 -34.21 6.93
N VAL A 536 -13.43 -34.17 6.99
CA VAL A 536 -12.56 -35.15 6.35
C VAL A 536 -11.45 -35.63 7.29
N ASN A 537 -10.87 -36.77 6.96
CA ASN A 537 -9.73 -37.33 7.70
C ASN A 537 -8.49 -37.44 6.79
N PRO A 538 -7.59 -36.43 6.78
CA PRO A 538 -6.39 -36.45 5.96
C PRO A 538 -5.24 -37.32 6.52
N THR A 539 -5.41 -37.88 7.73
CA THR A 539 -4.38 -38.70 8.42
C THR A 539 -4.63 -40.20 8.31
N LYS A 540 -5.65 -40.64 7.54
CA LYS A 540 -6.03 -42.04 7.44
C LYS A 540 -5.01 -42.83 6.63
N ALA A 541 -4.40 -43.85 7.23
CA ALA A 541 -3.49 -44.77 6.55
C ALA A 541 -4.26 -45.78 5.68
N LYS A 542 -3.60 -46.31 4.66
CA LYS A 542 -4.09 -47.46 3.90
C LYS A 542 -4.22 -48.66 4.86
N GLN A 543 -5.42 -49.22 5.00
CA GLN A 543 -5.57 -50.45 5.71
C GLN A 543 -4.93 -51.57 4.91
N LEU A 544 -4.02 -52.30 5.52
CA LEU A 544 -3.41 -53.50 4.93
C LEU A 544 -4.50 -54.56 4.79
N THR A 545 -5.07 -54.71 3.62
CA THR A 545 -5.98 -55.80 3.27
C THR A 545 -5.20 -56.84 2.47
N ASN A 546 -5.12 -58.03 3.00
CA ASN A 546 -4.66 -59.31 2.43
C ASN A 546 -3.50 -59.33 1.43
N VAL A 547 -2.61 -60.27 1.66
CA VAL A 547 -1.31 -60.60 1.02
C VAL A 547 -1.35 -60.72 -0.51
N ARG A 548 -2.49 -60.80 -1.17
CA ARG A 548 -2.60 -60.98 -2.64
C ARG A 548 -2.53 -59.70 -3.44
N ALA A 549 -2.60 -58.51 -2.84
CA ALA A 549 -2.54 -57.21 -3.51
C ALA A 549 -1.22 -56.47 -3.34
N SER A 550 -0.18 -57.11 -2.78
CA SER A 550 1.13 -56.48 -2.50
C SER A 550 2.01 -56.27 -3.73
N GLY A 551 1.54 -56.65 -4.94
CA GLY A 551 2.31 -56.56 -6.19
C GLY A 551 1.97 -55.36 -7.09
N THR A 552 0.96 -54.56 -6.76
CA THR A 552 0.59 -53.36 -7.51
C THR A 552 0.48 -52.18 -6.57
N ASP A 553 1.62 -51.67 -6.08
CA ASP A 553 1.70 -50.33 -5.56
C ASP A 553 1.72 -49.37 -6.77
N GLU A 554 0.53 -48.97 -7.24
CA GLU A 554 0.41 -47.86 -8.16
C GLU A 554 0.94 -46.60 -7.45
N ASN A 555 1.83 -45.88 -8.13
CA ASN A 555 2.31 -44.58 -7.65
C ASN A 555 1.12 -43.65 -7.45
N LEU A 556 0.87 -43.22 -6.21
CA LEU A 556 -0.16 -42.23 -5.88
C LEU A 556 0.28 -40.86 -6.38
N ILE A 557 -0.29 -40.39 -7.48
CA ILE A 557 0.00 -39.06 -8.02
C ILE A 557 -0.92 -38.07 -7.28
N LEU A 558 -0.31 -37.19 -6.47
CA LEU A 558 -1.01 -36.08 -5.83
C LEU A 558 -0.94 -34.87 -6.74
N THR A 559 -2.07 -34.19 -6.90
CA THR A 559 -2.08 -32.85 -7.50
C THR A 559 -1.38 -31.86 -6.57
N HIS A 560 -0.74 -30.86 -7.16
CA HIS A 560 -0.09 -29.80 -6.36
C HIS A 560 -1.15 -29.11 -5.48
N HIS A 561 -0.86 -28.98 -4.18
CA HIS A 561 -1.73 -28.25 -3.27
C HIS A 561 -1.57 -26.74 -3.46
N ILE A 562 -2.60 -25.98 -3.09
CA ILE A 562 -2.57 -24.53 -3.18
C ILE A 562 -1.99 -23.98 -1.88
N GLU A 563 -0.94 -23.18 -2.00
CA GLU A 563 -0.41 -22.35 -0.91
C GLU A 563 -0.96 -20.94 -1.04
N HIS A 564 -1.56 -20.42 0.01
CA HIS A 564 -2.14 -19.08 0.02
C HIS A 564 -1.14 -18.06 0.55
N SER A 565 -1.04 -16.90 -0.13
CA SER A 565 -0.50 -15.69 0.50
C SER A 565 -1.47 -15.19 1.59
N ILE A 566 -1.02 -14.22 2.42
CA ILE A 566 -1.92 -13.60 3.42
C ILE A 566 -3.14 -12.99 2.74
N GLU A 567 -2.96 -12.25 1.65
CA GLU A 567 -4.04 -11.63 0.89
C GLU A 567 -5.04 -12.67 0.39
N GLN A 568 -4.55 -13.72 -0.25
CA GLN A 568 -5.40 -14.80 -0.75
C GLN A 568 -6.13 -15.54 0.37
N ALA A 569 -5.49 -15.70 1.53
CA ALA A 569 -6.10 -16.33 2.70
C ALA A 569 -7.24 -15.45 3.27
N LEU A 570 -7.01 -14.14 3.38
CA LEU A 570 -8.01 -13.17 3.86
C LEU A 570 -9.20 -13.05 2.91
N GLU A 571 -8.96 -13.04 1.59
CA GLU A 571 -10.01 -13.06 0.57
C GLU A 571 -10.84 -14.35 0.57
N PHE A 572 -10.21 -15.47 0.96
CA PHE A 572 -10.82 -16.81 0.89
C PHE A 572 -11.79 -17.08 2.04
N ILE A 573 -11.47 -16.65 3.27
CA ILE A 573 -12.20 -17.03 4.48
C ILE A 573 -13.61 -16.42 4.56
N GLU A 574 -14.52 -17.14 5.22
CA GLU A 574 -15.87 -16.70 5.55
C GLU A 574 -15.97 -16.26 7.02
N ASP A 575 -17.16 -15.75 7.42
CA ASP A 575 -17.39 -15.14 8.73
C ASP A 575 -17.16 -16.10 9.92
N ASP A 576 -17.31 -17.40 9.70
CA ASP A 576 -17.07 -18.45 10.69
C ASP A 576 -15.65 -19.03 10.65
N GLU A 577 -14.75 -18.42 9.86
CA GLU A 577 -13.38 -18.86 9.63
C GLU A 577 -12.35 -17.84 10.12
N LEU A 578 -11.12 -18.26 10.27
CA LEU A 578 -9.97 -17.43 10.65
C LEU A 578 -8.74 -17.83 9.84
N VAL A 579 -7.88 -16.86 9.60
CA VAL A 579 -6.50 -17.10 9.16
C VAL A 579 -5.61 -17.19 10.40
N GLU A 580 -4.95 -18.30 10.59
CA GLU A 580 -3.86 -18.47 11.56
C GLU A 580 -2.55 -18.08 10.88
N VAL A 581 -1.90 -17.06 11.40
CA VAL A 581 -0.64 -16.54 10.91
C VAL A 581 0.46 -16.85 11.90
N THR A 582 1.51 -17.54 11.44
CA THR A 582 2.72 -17.82 12.22
C THR A 582 3.95 -17.48 11.38
N PRO A 583 5.15 -17.33 11.96
CA PRO A 583 6.36 -17.02 11.20
C PRO A 583 6.62 -17.94 10.00
N SER A 584 6.33 -19.25 10.15
CA SER A 584 6.61 -20.26 9.13
C SER A 584 5.39 -20.70 8.31
N ALA A 585 4.15 -20.37 8.72
CA ALA A 585 2.95 -20.91 8.08
C ALA A 585 1.75 -19.97 8.12
N ILE A 586 0.93 -20.07 7.07
CA ILE A 586 -0.40 -19.48 6.98
C ILE A 586 -1.39 -20.64 6.89
N ARG A 587 -2.30 -20.75 7.86
CA ARG A 587 -3.30 -21.82 7.92
C ARG A 587 -4.69 -21.23 8.00
N LEU A 588 -5.64 -21.88 7.36
CA LEU A 588 -7.05 -21.54 7.46
C LEU A 588 -7.74 -22.48 8.44
N ARG A 589 -8.64 -21.96 9.26
CA ARG A 589 -9.38 -22.78 10.23
C ARG A 589 -10.78 -22.27 10.51
N LYS A 590 -11.63 -23.13 11.02
CA LYS A 590 -12.91 -22.69 11.59
C LYS A 590 -12.70 -22.00 12.94
N LYS A 591 -13.57 -21.03 13.28
CA LYS A 591 -13.58 -20.39 14.60
C LYS A 591 -13.90 -21.39 15.72
N SER A 592 -14.78 -22.37 15.45
CA SER A 592 -15.12 -23.46 16.37
C SER A 592 -14.43 -24.75 15.95
N PHE A 593 -13.88 -25.48 16.93
CA PHE A 593 -13.31 -26.82 16.74
C PHE A 593 -14.33 -27.97 16.98
N THR A 594 -15.57 -27.61 17.27
CA THR A 594 -16.69 -28.58 17.48
C THR A 594 -17.49 -28.72 16.20
N PHE A 595 -17.45 -29.95 15.63
CA PHE A 595 -18.26 -30.37 14.49
C PHE A 595 -19.15 -31.51 14.89
#